data_98c36c6ae5f3928e236f9631a68bbab4
#
_entry.id   98c36c6ae5f3928e236f9631a68bbab4
#
_cell.length_a   1.000
_cell.length_b   1.000
_cell.length_c   1.000
_cell.angle_alpha   90.00
_cell.angle_beta   90.00
_cell.angle_gamma   90.00
#
_symmetry.space_group_name_H-M   'P 1'
#
loop_
_entity.id
_entity.type
_entity.pdbx_description
1 polymer ?
#
loop_
_entity_poly.entity_id
_entity_poly.type
_entity_poly.pdbx_seq_one_letter_code
_entity_poly.pdbx_strand_id
1 'polypeptide(L)'
;MKEKWYSKYATVYGKPYTFEYKQIAEEIKSKILKLQSKDPVVSVVMIAHNEGENLLSNLWSVSEMQCKYPVEIIGVDNDSTDNTVQVYKDCGLEPLLVTDHHTAGASRQAALEISRGKYYVCMDGDTMYPPKYIETMVDALVADDKAVAACARWDFLPREGVSRMGMKFYEILRNIHLNALSHKRPELAVRGMTLVLVTEYAKKFGFRRDIKSGEDGSLVLNLKTLGRIIFMHNKKAIVMTGWRTMLKDGTLSKALWNRLKRQLRNVRYYVTDSNHYEDDDYNLDK
;
A
#
# COMPACT_ATOMS: atom_id res chain seq x y z
N MET A 1 19.35 -10.57 20.09
CA MET A 1 18.09 -10.61 19.28
C MET A 1 18.43 -10.19 17.86
N LYS A 2 17.99 -10.93 16.84
CA LYS A 2 18.16 -10.45 15.46
C LYS A 2 17.42 -9.12 15.30
N GLU A 3 18.09 -8.14 14.75
CA GLU A 3 17.52 -6.85 14.43
C GLU A 3 16.36 -7.03 13.44
N LYS A 4 15.27 -6.31 13.65
CA LYS A 4 14.11 -6.38 12.77
C LYS A 4 14.43 -5.63 11.47
N TRP A 5 14.04 -6.16 10.34
CA TRP A 5 14.35 -5.60 9.01
C TRP A 5 14.00 -4.12 8.85
N TYR A 6 12.96 -3.65 9.55
CA TYR A 6 12.47 -2.27 9.44
C TYR A 6 13.15 -1.29 10.43
N SER A 7 13.94 -1.78 11.41
CA SER A 7 14.47 -0.96 12.51
C SER A 7 15.29 0.23 12.02
N LYS A 8 16.10 0.04 10.98
CA LYS A 8 16.90 1.08 10.34
C LYS A 8 16.01 2.21 9.80
N TYR A 9 14.99 1.87 9.03
CA TYR A 9 14.09 2.84 8.37
C TYR A 9 13.18 3.54 9.38
N ALA A 10 12.77 2.84 10.43
CA ALA A 10 11.94 3.40 11.51
C ALA A 10 12.63 4.52 12.30
N THR A 11 13.95 4.69 12.18
CA THR A 11 14.68 5.77 12.85
C THR A 11 14.28 7.17 12.39
N VAL A 12 13.79 7.30 11.17
CA VAL A 12 13.34 8.57 10.56
C VAL A 12 11.81 8.66 10.41
N TYR A 13 11.07 7.60 10.72
CA TYR A 13 9.62 7.54 10.60
C TYR A 13 8.92 8.48 11.58
N GLY A 14 7.94 9.25 11.11
CA GLY A 14 7.17 10.20 11.92
C GLY A 14 8.00 11.39 12.40
N LYS A 15 9.10 11.71 11.72
CA LYS A 15 9.95 12.86 12.02
C LYS A 15 9.88 13.90 10.91
N PRO A 16 9.81 15.20 11.23
CA PRO A 16 9.86 16.27 10.24
C PRO A 16 11.10 16.14 9.35
N TYR A 17 10.90 16.25 8.04
CA TYR A 17 12.02 16.24 7.10
C TYR A 17 12.84 17.54 7.23
N THR A 18 14.09 17.40 7.68
CA THR A 18 15.02 18.50 7.93
C THR A 18 16.33 18.31 7.17
N PHE A 19 17.19 19.35 7.22
CA PHE A 19 18.51 19.30 6.60
C PHE A 19 19.37 18.10 7.06
N GLU A 20 19.18 17.64 8.30
CA GLU A 20 19.92 16.49 8.86
C GLU A 20 19.70 15.21 8.08
N TYR A 21 18.58 15.08 7.37
CA TYR A 21 18.24 13.88 6.58
C TYR A 21 18.69 13.96 5.11
N LYS A 22 19.30 15.07 4.67
CA LYS A 22 19.75 15.22 3.28
C LYS A 22 20.78 14.18 2.86
N GLN A 23 21.70 13.81 3.75
CA GLN A 23 22.67 12.73 3.46
C GLN A 23 21.98 11.39 3.20
N ILE A 24 20.93 11.06 3.99
CA ILE A 24 20.12 9.85 3.78
C ILE A 24 19.38 9.95 2.44
N ALA A 25 18.79 11.10 2.13
CA ALA A 25 18.09 11.32 0.85
C ALA A 25 19.02 11.15 -0.37
N GLU A 26 20.25 11.65 -0.31
CA GLU A 26 21.26 11.45 -1.38
C GLU A 26 21.66 9.97 -1.54
N GLU A 27 21.80 9.23 -0.43
CA GLU A 27 22.03 7.77 -0.49
C GLU A 27 20.85 7.06 -1.17
N ILE A 28 19.62 7.41 -0.79
CA ILE A 28 18.39 6.87 -1.39
C ILE A 28 18.35 7.17 -2.89
N LYS A 29 18.60 8.43 -3.28
CA LYS A 29 18.65 8.90 -4.67
C LYS A 29 19.61 8.06 -5.51
N SER A 30 20.84 7.88 -5.02
CA SER A 30 21.84 7.06 -5.71
C SER A 30 21.38 5.63 -5.98
N LYS A 31 20.64 5.04 -5.02
CA LYS A 31 20.10 3.68 -5.14
C LYS A 31 18.88 3.63 -6.06
N ILE A 32 17.93 4.57 -5.92
CA ILE A 32 16.72 4.65 -6.76
C ILE A 32 17.10 4.82 -8.23
N LEU A 33 18.04 5.71 -8.54
CA LEU A 33 18.50 5.92 -9.93
C LEU A 33 19.10 4.64 -10.55
N LYS A 34 19.77 3.79 -9.76
CA LYS A 34 20.31 2.50 -10.22
C LYS A 34 19.24 1.44 -10.42
N LEU A 35 18.11 1.54 -9.70
CA LEU A 35 16.99 0.61 -9.83
C LEU A 35 16.11 0.90 -11.05
N GLN A 36 16.08 2.16 -11.53
CA GLN A 36 15.27 2.57 -12.67
C GLN A 36 15.69 1.84 -13.95
N SER A 37 14.75 1.13 -14.56
CA SER A 37 14.96 0.43 -15.85
C SER A 37 14.25 1.17 -16.99
N LYS A 38 14.88 1.15 -18.17
CA LYS A 38 14.26 1.63 -19.41
C LYS A 38 13.16 0.68 -19.91
N ASP A 39 13.32 -0.62 -19.65
CA ASP A 39 12.40 -1.69 -20.02
C ASP A 39 11.90 -2.42 -18.77
N PRO A 40 11.01 -1.81 -17.97
CA PRO A 40 10.56 -2.36 -16.71
C PRO A 40 9.61 -3.55 -16.91
N VAL A 41 9.77 -4.56 -16.07
CA VAL A 41 8.80 -5.63 -15.90
C VAL A 41 7.80 -5.29 -14.81
N VAL A 42 8.22 -4.44 -13.86
CA VAL A 42 7.41 -4.06 -12.70
C VAL A 42 7.36 -2.54 -12.59
N SER A 43 6.17 -1.97 -12.49
CA SER A 43 5.94 -0.56 -12.11
C SER A 43 5.65 -0.49 -10.62
N VAL A 44 6.57 0.08 -9.85
CA VAL A 44 6.43 0.32 -8.42
C VAL A 44 5.90 1.72 -8.21
N VAL A 45 4.65 1.81 -7.74
CA VAL A 45 3.94 3.08 -7.62
C VAL A 45 3.70 3.44 -6.17
N MET A 46 4.26 4.57 -5.75
CA MET A 46 4.11 5.09 -4.39
C MET A 46 3.27 6.34 -4.42
N ILE A 47 2.11 6.29 -3.76
CA ILE A 47 1.22 7.44 -3.61
C ILE A 47 1.42 8.08 -2.23
N ALA A 48 1.40 9.41 -2.18
CA ALA A 48 1.51 10.17 -0.93
C ALA A 48 0.57 11.38 -0.93
N HIS A 49 0.04 11.70 0.25
CA HIS A 49 -0.68 12.95 0.54
C HIS A 49 -0.33 13.41 1.95
N ASN A 50 0.42 14.50 2.06
CA ASN A 50 0.91 15.03 3.33
C ASN A 50 1.65 13.95 4.16
N GLU A 51 2.65 13.31 3.52
CA GLU A 51 3.49 12.26 4.10
C GLU A 51 4.95 12.70 4.32
N GLY A 52 5.22 14.00 4.38
CA GLY A 52 6.57 14.55 4.54
C GLY A 52 7.35 13.98 5.73
N GLU A 53 6.67 13.53 6.79
CA GLU A 53 7.29 12.90 7.96
C GLU A 53 7.53 11.38 7.80
N ASN A 54 6.89 10.72 6.85
CA ASN A 54 6.92 9.26 6.70
C ASN A 54 7.61 8.81 5.42
N LEU A 55 7.51 9.62 4.35
CA LEU A 55 7.93 9.27 3.01
C LEU A 55 9.41 8.92 2.90
N LEU A 56 10.29 9.60 3.64
CA LEU A 56 11.72 9.29 3.67
C LEU A 56 11.97 7.85 4.13
N SER A 57 11.27 7.40 5.15
CA SER A 57 11.34 6.02 5.67
C SER A 57 10.86 4.99 4.64
N ASN A 58 9.76 5.29 3.95
CA ASN A 58 9.26 4.46 2.85
C ASN A 58 10.30 4.35 1.74
N LEU A 59 10.75 5.48 1.18
CA LEU A 59 11.72 5.54 0.07
C LEU A 59 13.04 4.86 0.43
N TRP A 60 13.48 4.98 1.68
CA TRP A 60 14.68 4.28 2.16
C TRP A 60 14.50 2.76 2.08
N SER A 61 13.38 2.24 2.55
CA SER A 61 13.09 0.81 2.50
C SER A 61 12.98 0.30 1.05
N VAL A 62 12.36 1.08 0.16
CA VAL A 62 12.21 0.75 -1.26
C VAL A 62 13.54 0.84 -2.00
N SER A 63 14.41 1.81 -1.70
CA SER A 63 15.72 1.94 -2.32
C SER A 63 16.66 0.75 -2.06
N GLU A 64 16.41 -0.01 -1.00
CA GLU A 64 17.16 -1.22 -0.63
C GLU A 64 16.47 -2.51 -1.06
N MET A 65 15.51 -2.42 -1.97
CA MET A 65 14.81 -3.61 -2.50
C MET A 65 15.79 -4.55 -3.21
N GLN A 66 15.52 -5.84 -3.07
CA GLN A 66 16.19 -6.93 -3.77
C GLN A 66 15.18 -7.59 -4.69
N CYS A 67 15.22 -7.24 -5.97
CA CYS A 67 14.29 -7.72 -6.97
C CYS A 67 15.04 -8.15 -8.24
N LYS A 68 14.77 -9.36 -8.70
CA LYS A 68 15.37 -9.88 -9.95
C LYS A 68 14.72 -9.29 -11.21
N TYR A 69 13.53 -8.69 -11.07
CA TYR A 69 12.80 -8.09 -12.16
C TYR A 69 13.25 -6.65 -12.36
N PRO A 70 13.48 -6.18 -13.61
CA PRO A 70 13.68 -4.77 -13.90
C PRO A 70 12.47 -3.95 -13.44
N VAL A 71 12.71 -2.84 -12.73
CA VAL A 71 11.65 -2.01 -12.17
C VAL A 71 11.70 -0.59 -12.73
N GLU A 72 10.56 0.08 -12.76
CA GLU A 72 10.45 1.53 -12.72
C GLU A 72 9.80 1.93 -11.41
N ILE A 73 10.21 3.07 -10.85
CA ILE A 73 9.67 3.60 -9.60
C ILE A 73 9.01 4.93 -9.92
N ILE A 74 7.72 5.04 -9.61
CA ILE A 74 6.87 6.18 -9.87
C ILE A 74 6.38 6.74 -8.55
N GLY A 75 6.79 7.96 -8.21
CA GLY A 75 6.22 8.73 -7.11
C GLY A 75 4.96 9.45 -7.57
N VAL A 76 3.94 9.51 -6.73
CA VAL A 76 2.70 10.28 -7.00
C VAL A 76 2.39 11.13 -5.78
N ASP A 77 2.26 12.41 -5.99
CA ASP A 77 1.80 13.36 -4.99
C ASP A 77 0.34 13.71 -5.24
N ASN A 78 -0.48 13.53 -4.21
CA ASN A 78 -1.91 13.82 -4.26
C ASN A 78 -2.22 15.17 -3.62
N ASP A 79 -1.73 16.25 -4.24
CA ASP A 79 -1.94 17.62 -3.79
C ASP A 79 -1.50 17.88 -2.33
N SER A 80 -0.26 17.54 -2.01
CA SER A 80 0.31 17.78 -0.68
C SER A 80 0.64 19.24 -0.46
N THR A 81 0.45 19.70 0.78
CA THR A 81 0.76 21.06 1.22
C THR A 81 1.99 21.12 2.15
N ASP A 82 2.55 19.97 2.47
CA ASP A 82 3.78 19.83 3.27
C ASP A 82 5.03 19.57 2.38
N ASN A 83 6.11 19.05 2.97
CA ASN A 83 7.36 18.78 2.24
C ASN A 83 7.33 17.47 1.43
N THR A 84 6.19 16.81 1.22
CA THR A 84 6.09 15.52 0.52
C THR A 84 6.78 15.58 -0.85
N VAL A 85 6.45 16.57 -1.67
CA VAL A 85 7.07 16.78 -3.01
C VAL A 85 8.58 16.97 -2.90
N GLN A 86 9.05 17.73 -1.90
CA GLN A 86 10.47 17.97 -1.69
C GLN A 86 11.21 16.67 -1.31
N VAL A 87 10.61 15.83 -0.48
CA VAL A 87 11.20 14.51 -0.11
C VAL A 87 11.35 13.62 -1.34
N TYR A 88 10.35 13.55 -2.22
CA TYR A 88 10.48 12.82 -3.48
C TYR A 88 11.66 13.32 -4.31
N LYS A 89 11.75 14.63 -4.54
CA LYS A 89 12.81 15.27 -5.35
C LYS A 89 14.20 15.02 -4.77
N ASP A 90 14.37 15.22 -3.49
CA ASP A 90 15.64 14.98 -2.81
C ASP A 90 16.07 13.51 -2.89
N CYS A 91 15.11 12.58 -2.93
CA CYS A 91 15.34 11.15 -3.12
C CYS A 91 15.44 10.71 -4.60
N GLY A 92 15.45 11.63 -5.54
CA GLY A 92 15.67 11.35 -6.97
C GLY A 92 14.44 10.94 -7.77
N LEU A 93 13.25 11.25 -7.28
CA LEU A 93 11.98 11.03 -7.99
C LEU A 93 11.32 12.38 -8.29
N GLU A 94 10.93 12.60 -9.53
CA GLU A 94 10.01 13.67 -9.87
C GLU A 94 8.59 13.11 -9.79
N PRO A 95 7.79 13.48 -8.78
CA PRO A 95 6.49 12.87 -8.60
C PRO A 95 5.48 13.37 -9.64
N LEU A 96 4.59 12.47 -10.08
CA LEU A 96 3.39 12.84 -10.80
C LEU A 96 2.47 13.61 -9.84
N LEU A 97 2.12 14.85 -10.20
CA LEU A 97 1.23 15.68 -9.39
C LEU A 97 -0.22 15.41 -9.81
N VAL A 98 -1.05 15.02 -8.85
CA VAL A 98 -2.49 14.75 -9.06
C VAL A 98 -3.27 15.73 -8.19
N THR A 99 -3.97 16.65 -8.83
CA THR A 99 -4.70 17.75 -8.18
C THR A 99 -6.22 17.61 -8.31
N ASP A 100 -6.68 16.62 -9.07
CA ASP A 100 -8.09 16.31 -9.25
C ASP A 100 -8.55 15.22 -8.26
N HIS A 101 -9.76 15.32 -7.78
CA HIS A 101 -10.44 14.35 -6.92
C HIS A 101 -9.83 14.08 -5.52
N HIS A 102 -8.60 14.44 -5.23
CA HIS A 102 -7.91 14.27 -3.93
C HIS A 102 -8.10 12.89 -3.28
N THR A 103 -8.18 11.83 -4.09
CA THR A 103 -8.40 10.45 -3.65
C THR A 103 -7.21 9.55 -3.96
N ALA A 104 -7.04 8.49 -3.17
CA ALA A 104 -6.05 7.47 -3.47
C ALA A 104 -6.33 6.79 -4.82
N GLY A 105 -7.60 6.66 -5.20
CA GLY A 105 -8.01 6.12 -6.50
C GLY A 105 -7.55 6.97 -7.67
N ALA A 106 -7.67 8.30 -7.58
CA ALA A 106 -7.17 9.22 -8.62
C ALA A 106 -5.66 9.10 -8.79
N SER A 107 -4.90 9.09 -7.69
CA SER A 107 -3.45 8.94 -7.72
C SER A 107 -3.00 7.61 -8.30
N ARG A 108 -3.62 6.49 -7.91
CA ARG A 108 -3.32 5.16 -8.46
C ARG A 108 -3.70 5.06 -9.92
N GLN A 109 -4.82 5.67 -10.33
CA GLN A 109 -5.26 5.65 -11.72
C GLN A 109 -4.31 6.44 -12.62
N ALA A 110 -3.92 7.65 -12.22
CA ALA A 110 -2.98 8.47 -12.98
C ALA A 110 -1.64 7.75 -13.20
N ALA A 111 -1.12 7.10 -12.17
CA ALA A 111 0.09 6.30 -12.29
C ALA A 111 -0.11 5.03 -13.13
N LEU A 112 -1.27 4.38 -13.04
CA LEU A 112 -1.57 3.19 -13.85
C LEU A 112 -1.55 3.51 -15.35
N GLU A 113 -2.03 4.67 -15.74
CA GLU A 113 -2.06 5.13 -17.14
C GLU A 113 -0.65 5.20 -17.74
N ILE A 114 0.34 5.70 -16.99
CA ILE A 114 1.73 5.85 -17.43
C ILE A 114 2.62 4.64 -17.17
N SER A 115 2.14 3.67 -16.38
CA SER A 115 2.90 2.46 -16.02
C SER A 115 3.16 1.57 -17.24
N ARG A 116 4.43 1.15 -17.38
CA ARG A 116 4.93 0.34 -18.49
C ARG A 116 5.17 -1.12 -18.14
N GLY A 117 5.36 -1.41 -16.84
CA GLY A 117 5.62 -2.75 -16.35
C GLY A 117 4.41 -3.69 -16.51
N LYS A 118 4.69 -4.97 -16.76
CA LYS A 118 3.66 -6.02 -16.80
C LYS A 118 2.93 -6.16 -15.46
N TYR A 119 3.61 -5.85 -14.36
CA TYR A 119 3.05 -5.91 -13.00
C TYR A 119 3.06 -4.52 -12.38
N TYR A 120 1.94 -4.16 -11.76
CA TYR A 120 1.73 -2.89 -11.08
C TYR A 120 1.70 -3.12 -9.57
N VAL A 121 2.64 -2.54 -8.83
CA VAL A 121 2.79 -2.66 -7.38
C VAL A 121 2.32 -1.38 -6.72
N CYS A 122 1.22 -1.45 -5.96
CA CYS A 122 0.73 -0.33 -5.17
C CYS A 122 1.52 -0.22 -3.85
N MET A 123 1.96 0.99 -3.53
CA MET A 123 2.62 1.34 -2.27
C MET A 123 2.03 2.63 -1.70
N ASP A 124 1.97 2.73 -0.37
CA ASP A 124 1.59 3.96 0.33
C ASP A 124 2.81 4.61 0.98
N GLY A 125 2.89 5.94 0.97
CA GLY A 125 4.04 6.72 1.43
C GLY A 125 4.34 6.61 2.94
N ASP A 126 3.41 6.07 3.73
CA ASP A 126 3.57 5.83 5.18
C ASP A 126 3.92 4.38 5.54
N THR A 127 4.25 3.55 4.56
CA THR A 127 4.46 2.11 4.74
C THR A 127 5.88 1.71 4.34
N MET A 128 6.55 0.90 5.15
CA MET A 128 7.87 0.32 4.86
C MET A 128 7.74 -1.09 4.31
N TYR A 129 8.59 -1.44 3.35
CA TYR A 129 8.55 -2.69 2.60
C TYR A 129 9.80 -3.52 2.84
N PRO A 130 9.67 -4.84 3.14
CA PRO A 130 10.84 -5.70 3.31
C PRO A 130 11.60 -5.85 1.97
N PRO A 131 12.93 -6.05 2.01
CA PRO A 131 13.76 -6.04 0.80
C PRO A 131 13.30 -6.99 -0.31
N LYS A 132 12.72 -8.14 0.04
CA LYS A 132 12.22 -9.14 -0.92
C LYS A 132 10.73 -9.03 -1.24
N TYR A 133 10.07 -7.94 -0.81
CA TYR A 133 8.63 -7.77 -0.97
C TYR A 133 8.18 -7.87 -2.43
N ILE A 134 8.72 -7.01 -3.29
CA ILE A 134 8.32 -6.91 -4.70
C ILE A 134 8.55 -8.24 -5.43
N GLU A 135 9.76 -8.81 -5.31
CA GLU A 135 10.08 -10.11 -5.92
C GLU A 135 9.13 -11.20 -5.45
N THR A 136 8.85 -11.28 -4.13
CA THR A 136 7.97 -12.30 -3.56
C THR A 136 6.54 -12.18 -4.08
N MET A 137 6.03 -10.96 -4.23
CA MET A 137 4.68 -10.71 -4.70
C MET A 137 4.53 -10.98 -6.19
N VAL A 138 5.52 -10.55 -6.98
CA VAL A 138 5.53 -10.79 -8.43
C VAL A 138 5.73 -12.26 -8.76
N ASP A 139 6.62 -12.98 -8.03
CA ASP A 139 6.80 -14.42 -8.18
C ASP A 139 5.49 -15.20 -8.00
N ALA A 140 4.63 -14.75 -7.08
CA ALA A 140 3.33 -15.39 -6.89
C ALA A 140 2.41 -15.25 -8.11
N LEU A 141 2.44 -14.11 -8.80
CA LEU A 141 1.68 -13.90 -10.03
C LEU A 141 2.30 -14.64 -11.23
N VAL A 142 3.63 -14.75 -11.25
CA VAL A 142 4.33 -15.50 -12.31
C VAL A 142 4.08 -17.00 -12.19
N ALA A 143 3.99 -17.51 -10.96
CA ALA A 143 3.79 -18.95 -10.70
C ALA A 143 2.37 -19.46 -10.99
N ASP A 144 1.40 -18.57 -11.17
CA ASP A 144 0.01 -18.91 -11.41
C ASP A 144 -0.55 -18.06 -12.57
N ASP A 145 -0.65 -18.66 -13.75
CA ASP A 145 -1.14 -18.04 -14.98
C ASP A 145 -2.59 -17.55 -14.91
N LYS A 146 -3.37 -18.05 -13.95
CA LYS A 146 -4.75 -17.61 -13.67
C LYS A 146 -4.82 -16.50 -12.62
N ALA A 147 -3.70 -16.12 -12.01
CA ALA A 147 -3.68 -15.04 -11.04
C ALA A 147 -3.67 -13.66 -11.72
N VAL A 148 -4.59 -12.80 -11.31
CA VAL A 148 -4.74 -11.43 -11.84
C VAL A 148 -4.29 -10.37 -10.83
N ALA A 149 -4.25 -10.71 -9.55
CA ALA A 149 -3.77 -9.86 -8.47
C ALA A 149 -3.26 -10.69 -7.29
N ALA A 150 -2.38 -10.09 -6.50
CA ALA A 150 -1.92 -10.60 -5.22
C ALA A 150 -1.97 -9.49 -4.18
N CYS A 151 -2.29 -9.84 -2.94
CA CYS A 151 -2.17 -8.93 -1.80
C CYS A 151 -1.50 -9.65 -0.62
N ALA A 152 -0.96 -8.86 0.31
CA ALA A 152 -0.22 -9.38 1.45
C ALA A 152 -0.78 -8.85 2.77
N ARG A 153 -0.22 -9.35 3.86
CA ARG A 153 -0.51 -8.87 5.22
C ARG A 153 0.37 -7.68 5.55
N TRP A 154 -0.06 -6.94 6.56
CA TRP A 154 0.71 -5.84 7.15
C TRP A 154 0.70 -5.95 8.65
N ASP A 155 1.70 -5.38 9.30
CA ASP A 155 1.76 -5.21 10.74
C ASP A 155 2.02 -3.74 11.07
N PHE A 156 1.79 -3.37 12.34
CA PHE A 156 1.99 -1.99 12.78
C PHE A 156 3.36 -1.78 13.41
N LEU A 157 3.93 -0.60 13.18
CA LEU A 157 5.13 -0.17 13.86
C LEU A 157 4.90 -0.13 15.37
N PRO A 158 5.90 -0.52 16.19
CA PRO A 158 5.82 -0.34 17.63
C PRO A 158 5.61 1.14 17.99
N ARG A 159 4.74 1.41 18.97
CA ARG A 159 4.46 2.76 19.44
C ARG A 159 4.48 2.80 20.95
N GLU A 160 5.02 3.88 21.54
CA GLU A 160 4.95 4.13 22.97
C GLU A 160 3.49 4.24 23.44
N GLY A 161 3.21 3.77 24.66
CA GLY A 161 1.87 3.74 25.24
C GLY A 161 0.94 2.66 24.66
N VAL A 162 1.40 1.84 23.71
CA VAL A 162 0.62 0.74 23.14
C VAL A 162 1.19 -0.60 23.59
N SER A 163 0.35 -1.43 24.23
CA SER A 163 0.74 -2.78 24.63
C SER A 163 1.13 -3.63 23.42
N ARG A 164 2.38 -4.09 23.38
CA ARG A 164 2.87 -5.00 22.32
C ARG A 164 2.07 -6.29 22.26
N MET A 165 1.64 -6.81 23.40
CA MET A 165 0.86 -8.05 23.48
C MET A 165 -0.57 -7.82 22.96
N GLY A 166 -1.21 -6.71 23.33
CA GLY A 166 -2.53 -6.33 22.82
C GLY A 166 -2.52 -6.12 21.31
N MET A 167 -1.45 -5.50 20.78
CA MET A 167 -1.29 -5.35 19.33
C MET A 167 -1.15 -6.67 18.60
N LYS A 168 -0.29 -7.52 19.10
CA LYS A 168 -0.08 -8.83 18.49
C LYS A 168 -1.35 -9.67 18.49
N PHE A 169 -2.13 -9.59 19.57
CA PHE A 169 -3.45 -10.23 19.63
C PHE A 169 -4.41 -9.69 18.56
N TYR A 170 -4.47 -8.36 18.42
CA TYR A 170 -5.28 -7.73 17.36
C TYR A 170 -4.82 -8.15 15.97
N GLU A 171 -3.51 -8.15 15.69
CA GLU A 171 -2.94 -8.58 14.41
C GLU A 171 -3.32 -10.04 14.09
N ILE A 172 -3.28 -10.92 15.08
CA ILE A 172 -3.68 -12.33 14.92
C ILE A 172 -5.17 -12.41 14.56
N LEU A 173 -6.06 -11.77 15.31
CA LEU A 173 -7.51 -11.78 15.03
C LEU A 173 -7.81 -11.20 13.63
N ARG A 174 -7.20 -10.06 13.31
CA ARG A 174 -7.32 -9.45 11.98
C ARG A 174 -6.86 -10.40 10.89
N ASN A 175 -5.72 -11.08 11.06
CA ASN A 175 -5.17 -11.97 10.07
C ASN A 175 -6.04 -13.23 9.87
N ILE A 176 -6.64 -13.76 10.92
CA ILE A 176 -7.64 -14.85 10.84
C ILE A 176 -8.85 -14.37 10.01
N HIS A 177 -9.37 -13.18 10.32
CA HIS A 177 -10.49 -12.59 9.62
C HIS A 177 -10.20 -12.35 8.13
N LEU A 178 -9.06 -11.72 7.81
CA LEU A 178 -8.65 -11.47 6.42
C LEU A 178 -8.43 -12.77 5.64
N ASN A 179 -7.87 -13.79 6.29
CA ASN A 179 -7.71 -15.10 5.68
C ASN A 179 -9.07 -15.74 5.35
N ALA A 180 -10.03 -15.66 6.26
CA ALA A 180 -11.39 -16.18 5.99
C ALA A 180 -12.06 -15.41 4.83
N LEU A 181 -11.91 -14.08 4.78
CA LEU A 181 -12.41 -13.24 3.68
C LEU A 181 -11.77 -13.60 2.34
N SER A 182 -10.46 -13.78 2.30
CA SER A 182 -9.71 -13.99 1.06
C SER A 182 -10.17 -15.19 0.24
N HIS A 183 -10.85 -16.18 0.87
CA HIS A 183 -11.38 -17.34 0.19
C HIS A 183 -12.69 -17.10 -0.56
N LYS A 184 -13.58 -16.26 0.00
CA LYS A 184 -14.92 -16.01 -0.57
C LYS A 184 -15.08 -14.61 -1.14
N ARG A 185 -14.51 -13.62 -0.47
CA ARG A 185 -14.65 -12.19 -0.79
C ARG A 185 -13.28 -11.51 -0.77
N PRO A 186 -12.35 -11.90 -1.68
CA PRO A 186 -10.98 -11.36 -1.70
C PRO A 186 -10.96 -9.83 -1.83
N GLU A 187 -11.93 -9.23 -2.53
CA GLU A 187 -12.08 -7.78 -2.65
C GLU A 187 -12.25 -7.06 -1.31
N LEU A 188 -12.76 -7.74 -0.28
CA LEU A 188 -12.87 -7.17 1.07
C LEU A 188 -11.60 -7.35 1.91
N ALA A 189 -10.71 -8.25 1.49
CA ALA A 189 -9.44 -8.55 2.18
C ALA A 189 -8.26 -7.70 1.70
N VAL A 190 -8.33 -7.15 0.48
CA VAL A 190 -7.22 -6.37 -0.10
C VAL A 190 -7.06 -5.00 0.56
N ARG A 191 -5.83 -4.48 0.47
CA ARG A 191 -5.49 -3.11 0.85
C ARG A 191 -4.48 -2.57 -0.16
N GLY A 192 -4.68 -1.34 -0.59
CA GLY A 192 -3.86 -0.70 -1.62
C GLY A 192 -2.37 -0.80 -1.35
N MET A 193 -1.94 -0.52 -0.13
CA MET A 193 -0.52 -0.60 0.26
C MET A 193 0.13 -1.99 0.09
N THR A 194 -0.65 -3.05 -0.14
CA THR A 194 -0.12 -4.41 -0.32
C THR A 194 -0.61 -5.08 -1.60
N LEU A 195 -1.22 -4.32 -2.50
CA LEU A 195 -1.83 -4.84 -3.72
C LEU A 195 -0.82 -4.84 -4.88
N VAL A 196 -0.74 -5.98 -5.57
CA VAL A 196 0.02 -6.14 -6.80
C VAL A 196 -0.91 -6.70 -7.87
N LEU A 197 -0.86 -6.12 -9.06
CA LEU A 197 -1.80 -6.34 -10.14
C LEU A 197 -1.08 -6.76 -11.43
N VAL A 198 -1.72 -7.53 -12.26
CA VAL A 198 -1.36 -7.63 -13.67
C VAL A 198 -1.86 -6.36 -14.35
N THR A 199 -0.93 -5.54 -14.88
CA THR A 199 -1.19 -4.18 -15.37
C THR A 199 -2.26 -4.14 -16.46
N GLU A 200 -2.23 -5.08 -17.40
CA GLU A 200 -3.20 -5.16 -18.48
C GLU A 200 -4.64 -5.28 -17.95
N TYR A 201 -4.86 -6.15 -16.98
CA TYR A 201 -6.19 -6.34 -16.39
C TYR A 201 -6.60 -5.16 -15.53
N ALA A 202 -5.65 -4.54 -14.82
CA ALA A 202 -5.91 -3.34 -14.05
C ALA A 202 -6.31 -2.16 -14.95
N LYS A 203 -5.64 -1.98 -16.10
CA LYS A 203 -5.98 -0.95 -17.11
C LYS A 203 -7.36 -1.17 -17.75
N LYS A 204 -7.83 -2.41 -17.85
CA LYS A 204 -9.15 -2.71 -18.41
C LYS A 204 -10.30 -2.14 -17.58
N PHE A 205 -10.17 -2.11 -16.25
CA PHE A 205 -11.24 -1.64 -15.37
C PHE A 205 -10.93 -0.27 -14.75
N GLY A 206 -9.66 0.01 -14.42
CA GLY A 206 -9.21 1.23 -13.79
C GLY A 206 -9.55 1.31 -12.29
N PHE A 207 -8.88 2.21 -11.58
CA PHE A 207 -9.25 2.58 -10.22
C PHE A 207 -10.37 3.62 -10.25
N ARG A 208 -11.35 3.47 -9.38
CA ARG A 208 -12.40 4.48 -9.19
C ARG A 208 -11.80 5.75 -8.57
N ARG A 209 -12.05 6.90 -9.20
CA ARG A 209 -11.58 8.21 -8.75
C ARG A 209 -12.61 8.92 -7.85
N ASP A 210 -13.86 8.51 -7.95
CA ASP A 210 -15.07 9.13 -7.39
C ASP A 210 -15.42 8.65 -5.98
N ILE A 211 -14.59 7.80 -5.38
CA ILE A 211 -14.84 7.25 -4.04
C ILE A 211 -13.76 7.67 -3.04
N LYS A 212 -14.17 7.93 -1.79
CA LYS A 212 -13.26 8.35 -0.69
C LYS A 212 -12.30 7.24 -0.26
N SER A 213 -12.73 5.98 -0.36
CA SER A 213 -11.95 4.81 0.05
C SER A 213 -12.51 3.55 -0.56
N GLY A 214 -11.69 2.48 -0.65
CA GLY A 214 -12.12 1.18 -1.17
C GLY A 214 -11.91 1.03 -2.68
N GLU A 215 -11.16 1.92 -3.31
CA GLU A 215 -10.80 1.89 -4.72
C GLU A 215 -10.05 0.61 -5.11
N ASP A 216 -9.22 0.10 -4.19
CA ASP A 216 -8.48 -1.15 -4.33
C ASP A 216 -9.42 -2.37 -4.35
N GLY A 217 -10.34 -2.44 -3.40
CA GLY A 217 -11.33 -3.50 -3.33
C GLY A 217 -12.35 -3.45 -4.48
N SER A 218 -12.76 -2.25 -4.90
CA SER A 218 -13.65 -2.05 -6.04
C SER A 218 -13.00 -2.56 -7.34
N LEU A 219 -11.72 -2.28 -7.56
CA LEU A 219 -10.98 -2.81 -8.70
C LEU A 219 -10.88 -4.34 -8.63
N VAL A 220 -10.52 -4.89 -7.45
CA VAL A 220 -10.38 -6.35 -7.26
C VAL A 220 -11.71 -7.07 -7.41
N LEU A 221 -12.84 -6.45 -7.07
CA LEU A 221 -14.19 -6.99 -7.33
C LEU A 221 -14.40 -7.26 -8.83
N ASN A 222 -13.92 -6.38 -9.70
CA ASN A 222 -13.97 -6.59 -11.14
C ASN A 222 -12.93 -7.61 -11.60
N LEU A 223 -11.70 -7.53 -11.09
CA LEU A 223 -10.60 -8.41 -11.49
C LEU A 223 -10.87 -9.89 -11.17
N LYS A 224 -11.58 -10.21 -10.09
CA LYS A 224 -11.93 -11.60 -9.73
C LYS A 224 -12.78 -12.30 -10.79
N THR A 225 -13.40 -11.56 -11.71
CA THR A 225 -14.14 -12.15 -12.85
C THR A 225 -13.21 -12.68 -13.94
N LEU A 226 -11.96 -12.21 -13.96
CA LEU A 226 -10.95 -12.60 -14.94
C LEU A 226 -10.00 -13.68 -14.45
N GLY A 227 -9.84 -13.81 -13.11
CA GLY A 227 -8.91 -14.78 -12.56
C GLY A 227 -8.85 -14.76 -11.03
N ARG A 228 -7.84 -15.43 -10.51
CA ARG A 228 -7.67 -15.59 -9.06
C ARG A 228 -6.98 -14.41 -8.41
N ILE A 229 -7.38 -14.12 -7.17
CA ILE A 229 -6.73 -13.16 -6.29
C ILE A 229 -5.94 -13.96 -5.23
N ILE A 230 -4.62 -13.77 -5.20
CA ILE A 230 -3.75 -14.49 -4.26
C ILE A 230 -3.62 -13.68 -2.97
N PHE A 231 -3.91 -14.30 -1.82
CA PHE A 231 -3.65 -13.72 -0.51
C PHE A 231 -2.37 -14.32 0.09
N MET A 232 -1.29 -13.52 0.12
CA MET A 232 0.04 -13.98 0.51
C MET A 232 0.20 -14.14 2.03
N HIS A 233 0.67 -15.31 2.45
CA HIS A 233 1.01 -15.61 3.85
C HIS A 233 2.52 -15.57 4.11
N ASN A 234 3.33 -15.26 3.09
CA ASN A 234 4.79 -15.26 3.20
C ASN A 234 5.28 -14.13 4.10
N LYS A 235 6.12 -14.46 5.08
CA LYS A 235 6.71 -13.46 6.00
C LYS A 235 7.56 -12.40 5.29
N LYS A 236 8.11 -12.72 4.10
CA LYS A 236 8.87 -11.75 3.28
C LYS A 236 7.99 -10.70 2.61
N ALA A 237 6.67 -10.87 2.65
CA ALA A 237 5.70 -9.93 2.11
C ALA A 237 4.92 -9.16 3.20
N ILE A 238 5.26 -9.31 4.48
CA ILE A 238 4.61 -8.56 5.56
C ILE A 238 5.22 -7.16 5.64
N VAL A 239 4.45 -6.14 5.29
CA VAL A 239 4.85 -4.73 5.35
C VAL A 239 4.59 -4.13 6.73
N MET A 240 5.26 -3.01 7.04
CA MET A 240 5.10 -2.29 8.31
C MET A 240 4.51 -0.91 8.04
N THR A 241 3.37 -0.61 8.64
CA THR A 241 2.70 0.69 8.48
C THR A 241 2.52 1.40 9.82
N GLY A 242 2.22 2.69 9.75
CA GLY A 242 1.98 3.52 10.93
C GLY A 242 0.56 3.44 11.48
N TRP A 243 0.30 4.33 12.43
CA TRP A 243 -0.94 4.36 13.21
C TRP A 243 -1.90 5.47 12.77
N ARG A 244 -1.52 6.32 11.82
CA ARG A 244 -2.26 7.55 11.47
C ARG A 244 -3.76 7.29 11.25
N THR A 245 -4.09 6.28 10.45
CA THR A 245 -5.48 5.92 10.18
C THR A 245 -6.23 5.38 11.41
N MET A 246 -5.51 4.72 12.35
CA MET A 246 -6.12 4.24 13.58
C MET A 246 -6.36 5.36 14.60
N LEU A 247 -5.49 6.36 14.63
CA LEU A 247 -5.58 7.48 15.58
C LEU A 247 -6.65 8.50 15.22
N LYS A 248 -7.08 8.58 13.95
CA LYS A 248 -8.25 9.39 13.56
C LYS A 248 -9.51 9.02 14.34
N ASP A 249 -9.64 7.77 14.79
CA ASP A 249 -10.75 7.29 15.59
C ASP A 249 -10.61 7.61 17.11
N GLY A 250 -9.58 8.35 17.53
CA GLY A 250 -9.27 8.69 18.92
C GLY A 250 -8.39 7.65 19.63
N THR A 251 -8.82 7.13 20.80
CA THR A 251 -8.04 6.13 21.51
C THR A 251 -8.00 4.79 20.79
N LEU A 252 -6.90 4.03 20.97
CA LEU A 252 -6.74 2.72 20.33
C LEU A 252 -7.91 1.77 20.62
N SER A 253 -8.40 1.75 21.87
CA SER A 253 -9.55 0.93 22.27
C SER A 253 -10.82 1.33 21.50
N LYS A 254 -11.07 2.64 21.32
CA LYS A 254 -12.19 3.16 20.54
C LYS A 254 -12.04 2.82 19.05
N ALA A 255 -10.85 2.96 18.50
CA ALA A 255 -10.55 2.60 17.12
C ALA A 255 -10.77 1.10 16.85
N LEU A 256 -10.30 0.24 17.75
CA LEU A 256 -10.51 -1.21 17.68
C LEU A 256 -12.00 -1.56 17.78
N TRP A 257 -12.71 -0.93 18.71
CA TRP A 257 -14.14 -1.14 18.90
C TRP A 257 -14.97 -0.69 17.67
N ASN A 258 -14.65 0.47 17.10
CA ASN A 258 -15.30 0.98 15.90
C ASN A 258 -15.06 0.04 14.70
N ARG A 259 -13.85 -0.49 14.57
CA ARG A 259 -13.53 -1.47 13.50
C ARG A 259 -14.25 -2.79 13.71
N LEU A 260 -14.33 -3.27 14.96
CA LEU A 260 -15.10 -4.48 15.28
C LEU A 260 -16.59 -4.29 15.00
N LYS A 261 -17.18 -3.16 15.40
CA LYS A 261 -18.56 -2.82 15.06
C LYS A 261 -18.80 -2.78 13.53
N ARG A 262 -17.87 -2.18 12.79
CA ARG A 262 -17.95 -2.13 11.32
C ARG A 262 -17.88 -3.53 10.71
N GLN A 263 -16.99 -4.39 11.21
CA GLN A 263 -16.93 -5.78 10.78
C GLN A 263 -18.23 -6.55 11.08
N LEU A 264 -18.79 -6.38 12.28
CA LEU A 264 -20.08 -7.01 12.64
C LEU A 264 -21.24 -6.49 11.78
N ARG A 265 -21.29 -5.17 11.51
CA ARG A 265 -22.29 -4.58 10.60
C ARG A 265 -22.17 -5.15 9.19
N ASN A 266 -20.95 -5.41 8.75
CA ASN A 266 -20.66 -5.90 7.41
C ASN A 266 -20.74 -7.44 7.30
N VAL A 267 -21.13 -8.16 8.34
CA VAL A 267 -21.31 -9.64 8.30
C VAL A 267 -22.29 -10.04 7.19
N ARG A 268 -23.30 -9.25 6.88
CA ARG A 268 -24.23 -9.49 5.76
C ARG A 268 -23.51 -9.68 4.42
N TYR A 269 -22.40 -8.96 4.17
CA TYR A 269 -21.63 -9.04 2.93
C TYR A 269 -20.82 -10.34 2.77
N TYR A 270 -20.73 -11.17 3.83
CA TYR A 270 -20.16 -12.52 3.72
C TYR A 270 -21.12 -13.52 3.07
N VAL A 271 -22.40 -13.19 3.09
CA VAL A 271 -23.48 -14.10 2.65
C VAL A 271 -24.15 -13.59 1.38
N THR A 272 -24.08 -12.28 1.10
CA THR A 272 -24.69 -11.66 -0.08
C THR A 272 -23.62 -11.28 -1.10
N ASP A 273 -23.89 -11.46 -2.39
CA ASP A 273 -23.05 -11.02 -3.51
C ASP A 273 -23.24 -9.52 -3.86
N SER A 274 -23.80 -8.72 -2.94
CA SER A 274 -24.01 -7.30 -3.15
C SER A 274 -22.71 -6.55 -3.38
N ASN A 275 -22.72 -5.58 -4.29
CA ASN A 275 -21.58 -4.70 -4.54
C ASN A 275 -21.48 -3.68 -3.41
N HIS A 276 -20.59 -3.98 -2.45
CA HIS A 276 -20.33 -3.16 -1.28
C HIS A 276 -19.82 -1.73 -1.59
N TYR A 277 -19.23 -1.52 -2.76
CA TYR A 277 -18.62 -0.24 -3.17
C TYR A 277 -19.59 0.70 -3.90
N GLU A 278 -20.86 0.32 -4.04
CA GLU A 278 -21.96 1.19 -4.49
C GLU A 278 -22.65 1.92 -3.34
N ASP A 279 -22.31 1.55 -2.07
CA ASP A 279 -22.90 2.19 -0.90
C ASP A 279 -22.46 3.68 -0.79
N ASP A 280 -23.36 4.54 -0.35
CA ASP A 280 -23.18 5.99 -0.18
C ASP A 280 -21.98 6.38 0.70
N ASP A 281 -21.58 5.51 1.64
CA ASP A 281 -20.42 5.71 2.52
C ASP A 281 -19.08 5.85 1.77
N TYR A 282 -19.00 5.43 0.49
CA TYR A 282 -17.82 5.44 -0.33
C TYR A 282 -17.77 6.57 -1.35
N ASN A 283 -18.91 7.20 -1.67
CA ASN A 283 -18.99 8.25 -2.66
C ASN A 283 -18.48 9.61 -2.14
N LEU A 284 -17.89 10.43 -3.05
CA LEU A 284 -17.38 11.77 -2.75
C LEU A 284 -18.51 12.80 -2.59
N ASP A 285 -19.63 12.60 -3.29
CA ASP A 285 -20.68 13.60 -3.47
C ASP A 285 -21.75 13.60 -2.36
N LYS A 286 -21.45 13.01 -1.20
CA LYS A 286 -22.36 12.97 -0.05
C LYS A 286 -21.68 13.22 1.30
#